data_cb9758a8c29eb8d9f3b9fe9b89d58622
#
_entry.id   cb9758a8c29eb8d9f3b9fe9b89d58622
#
_cell.length_a   1.000
_cell.length_b   1.000
_cell.length_c   1.000
_cell.angle_alpha   90.00
_cell.angle_beta   90.00
_cell.angle_gamma   90.00
#
_symmetry.space_group_name_H-M   'P 1'
#
loop_
_entity.id
_entity.type
_entity.pdbx_description
1 polymer ?
#
loop_
_entity_poly.entity_id
_entity_poly.type
_entity_poly.pdbx_seq_one_letter_code
_entity_poly.pdbx_strand_id
1 'polypeptide(L)'
;MFSVFIFPVNGASDIHGAGKITTQSTALNVRSSPSSSATVKTTLKRNSYVTLISKKSGYWYVEYGNNLYGYCHADYITVSSTKVYSVKTTSGRLRVRSSASASATVKDYLSSGELVTVLSTSGSYKKILYNGTKTGYVHADYLTTNTQTNSYKAIKHSVPNYKQTDSRWANVTLGNSGQTIKKIGCATTALAMTESFRTGTSITPDKMAKKLSYTSGGAVYWPSNYNIVTSSSGYLQKIYDQLHKGKPVILGAKNSYGGQHYVVITGVKATSNLTTSAFYINDPGSSTRTTLNQFLAAYPNFYKMMWYVQ
;
A
#
# COMPACT_ATOMS: atom_id res chain seq x y z
N MET A 1 -25.87 14.97 -8.99
CA MET A 1 -25.13 14.06 -9.90
C MET A 1 -23.90 13.57 -9.12
N PHE A 2 -24.00 12.41 -8.43
CA PHE A 2 -22.91 11.87 -7.60
C PHE A 2 -21.95 11.11 -8.51
N SER A 3 -20.75 11.66 -8.68
CA SER A 3 -19.66 10.98 -9.41
C SER A 3 -19.14 9.83 -8.56
N VAL A 4 -19.47 8.62 -8.92
CA VAL A 4 -18.89 7.40 -8.35
C VAL A 4 -17.47 7.30 -8.87
N PHE A 5 -16.49 7.65 -8.02
CA PHE A 5 -15.08 7.34 -8.29
C PHE A 5 -14.91 5.81 -8.19
N ILE A 6 -14.98 5.15 -9.33
CA ILE A 6 -14.53 3.76 -9.48
C ILE A 6 -13.00 3.82 -9.48
N PHE A 7 -12.37 3.48 -8.35
CA PHE A 7 -10.96 3.15 -8.34
C PHE A 7 -10.79 1.84 -9.11
N PRO A 8 -9.94 1.78 -10.14
CA PRO A 8 -9.56 0.50 -10.70
C PRO A 8 -8.72 -0.22 -9.65
N VAL A 9 -9.35 -1.13 -8.92
CA VAL A 9 -8.63 -2.15 -8.17
C VAL A 9 -8.11 -3.11 -9.23
N ASN A 10 -6.80 -3.14 -9.48
CA ASN A 10 -6.16 -4.25 -10.17
C ASN A 10 -6.33 -5.48 -9.28
N GLY A 11 -7.51 -6.08 -9.31
CA GLY A 11 -7.93 -7.15 -8.41
C GLY A 11 -7.29 -8.50 -8.65
N ALA A 12 -6.36 -8.61 -9.60
CA ALA A 12 -5.74 -9.89 -9.95
C ALA A 12 -4.37 -10.14 -9.32
N SER A 13 -3.70 -9.11 -8.75
CA SER A 13 -2.32 -9.23 -8.24
C SER A 13 -2.17 -9.39 -6.74
N ASP A 14 -3.23 -9.26 -5.95
CA ASP A 14 -3.13 -9.08 -4.50
C ASP A 14 -3.91 -10.13 -3.67
N ILE A 15 -4.14 -11.34 -4.21
CA ILE A 15 -4.79 -12.39 -3.41
C ILE A 15 -3.86 -12.84 -2.29
N HIS A 16 -4.30 -12.62 -1.04
CA HIS A 16 -3.61 -13.13 0.16
C HIS A 16 -3.87 -14.63 0.34
N GLY A 17 -5.04 -15.11 -0.02
CA GLY A 17 -5.43 -16.51 0.14
C GLY A 17 -6.93 -16.72 0.27
N ALA A 18 -7.30 -17.81 0.95
CA ALA A 18 -8.68 -18.21 1.24
C ALA A 18 -8.99 -18.09 2.72
N GLY A 19 -10.11 -17.46 3.06
CA GLY A 19 -10.70 -17.46 4.38
C GLY A 19 -11.95 -18.35 4.43
N LYS A 20 -12.16 -19.07 5.53
CA LYS A 20 -13.39 -19.80 5.84
C LYS A 20 -14.22 -18.98 6.82
N ILE A 21 -15.50 -18.82 6.53
CA ILE A 21 -16.44 -18.11 7.41
C ILE A 21 -16.77 -18.96 8.64
N THR A 22 -16.49 -18.42 9.83
CA THR A 22 -16.56 -19.13 11.13
C THR A 22 -17.55 -18.49 12.11
N THR A 23 -18.53 -17.72 11.63
CA THR A 23 -19.64 -17.23 12.47
C THR A 23 -20.35 -18.37 13.19
N GLN A 24 -20.86 -18.11 14.40
CA GLN A 24 -21.50 -19.16 15.19
C GLN A 24 -22.88 -19.56 14.64
N SER A 25 -23.76 -18.61 14.37
CA SER A 25 -25.15 -18.86 14.00
C SER A 25 -25.67 -18.08 12.79
N THR A 26 -25.05 -16.96 12.46
CA THR A 26 -25.54 -16.04 11.42
C THR A 26 -24.58 -15.97 10.23
N ALA A 27 -25.06 -15.44 9.10
CA ALA A 27 -24.21 -15.11 7.98
C ALA A 27 -23.29 -13.91 8.31
N LEU A 28 -22.11 -13.85 7.72
CA LEU A 28 -21.17 -12.75 7.88
C LEU A 28 -21.49 -11.59 6.94
N ASN A 29 -21.64 -10.39 7.48
CA ASN A 29 -21.86 -9.20 6.69
C ASN A 29 -20.61 -8.80 5.88
N VAL A 30 -20.82 -8.50 4.61
CA VAL A 30 -19.87 -7.83 3.73
C VAL A 30 -20.25 -6.34 3.66
N ARG A 31 -19.34 -5.46 4.06
CA ARG A 31 -19.61 -4.03 4.23
C ARG A 31 -18.89 -3.17 3.20
N SER A 32 -19.38 -1.94 3.02
CA SER A 32 -18.79 -0.96 2.08
C SER A 32 -17.47 -0.37 2.57
N SER A 33 -17.22 -0.36 3.89
CA SER A 33 -15.98 0.13 4.50
C SER A 33 -15.65 -0.68 5.78
N PRO A 34 -14.43 -0.61 6.32
CA PRO A 34 -14.02 -1.38 7.51
C PRO A 34 -14.56 -0.75 8.81
N SER A 35 -15.89 -0.78 8.96
CA SER A 35 -16.62 -0.25 10.13
C SER A 35 -17.89 -1.06 10.38
N SER A 36 -18.27 -1.22 11.64
CA SER A 36 -19.52 -1.88 12.04
C SER A 36 -20.78 -1.09 11.66
N SER A 37 -20.66 0.23 11.48
CA SER A 37 -21.73 1.12 11.02
C SER A 37 -21.83 1.24 9.49
N ALA A 38 -20.86 0.67 8.73
CA ALA A 38 -20.88 0.76 7.28
C ALA A 38 -22.03 -0.06 6.66
N THR A 39 -22.53 0.43 5.51
CA THR A 39 -23.60 -0.23 4.75
C THR A 39 -23.25 -1.69 4.43
N VAL A 40 -24.16 -2.60 4.71
CA VAL A 40 -24.05 -4.01 4.35
C VAL A 40 -24.37 -4.18 2.86
N LYS A 41 -23.40 -4.68 2.10
CA LYS A 41 -23.52 -4.95 0.65
C LYS A 41 -24.18 -6.30 0.37
N THR A 42 -23.82 -7.30 1.17
CA THR A 42 -24.31 -8.69 1.09
C THR A 42 -23.90 -9.46 2.34
N THR A 43 -24.25 -10.73 2.41
CA THR A 43 -23.84 -11.64 3.47
C THR A 43 -23.19 -12.90 2.91
N LEU A 44 -22.25 -13.49 3.67
CA LEU A 44 -21.59 -14.75 3.36
C LEU A 44 -22.05 -15.84 4.33
N LYS A 45 -22.38 -17.00 3.78
CA LYS A 45 -22.86 -18.14 4.58
C LYS A 45 -21.73 -18.72 5.46
N ARG A 46 -22.08 -19.15 6.67
CA ARG A 46 -21.19 -19.94 7.51
C ARG A 46 -20.62 -21.14 6.76
N ASN A 47 -19.37 -21.48 7.03
CA ASN A 47 -18.61 -22.57 6.39
C ASN A 47 -18.32 -22.36 4.89
N SER A 48 -18.76 -21.27 4.25
CA SER A 48 -18.31 -20.93 2.91
C SER A 48 -16.90 -20.36 2.93
N TYR A 49 -16.28 -20.34 1.75
CA TYR A 49 -14.96 -19.69 1.53
C TYR A 49 -15.14 -18.34 0.90
N VAL A 50 -14.16 -17.47 1.13
CA VAL A 50 -14.06 -16.14 0.52
C VAL A 50 -12.59 -15.85 0.18
N THR A 51 -12.34 -15.16 -0.93
CA THR A 51 -10.99 -14.74 -1.31
C THR A 51 -10.56 -13.55 -0.47
N LEU A 52 -9.42 -13.69 0.23
CA LEU A 52 -8.81 -12.66 1.06
C LEU A 52 -7.83 -11.83 0.23
N ILE A 53 -7.93 -10.50 0.32
CA ILE A 53 -7.06 -9.56 -0.40
C ILE A 53 -6.10 -8.87 0.58
N SER A 54 -6.64 -8.11 1.55
CA SER A 54 -5.83 -7.37 2.51
C SER A 54 -6.56 -7.19 3.82
N LYS A 55 -5.82 -6.89 4.91
CA LYS A 55 -6.41 -6.66 6.23
C LYS A 55 -6.20 -5.21 6.67
N LYS A 56 -7.28 -4.58 7.16
CA LYS A 56 -7.25 -3.19 7.65
C LYS A 56 -8.24 -3.01 8.81
N SER A 57 -7.80 -2.36 9.89
CA SER A 57 -8.65 -1.96 11.03
C SER A 57 -9.56 -3.08 11.56
N GLY A 58 -9.04 -4.31 11.70
CA GLY A 58 -9.82 -5.46 12.17
C GLY A 58 -10.73 -6.10 11.11
N TYR A 59 -10.68 -5.65 9.85
CA TYR A 59 -11.47 -6.18 8.74
C TYR A 59 -10.58 -6.75 7.65
N TRP A 60 -11.03 -7.86 7.03
CA TRP A 60 -10.53 -8.32 5.76
C TRP A 60 -11.24 -7.60 4.62
N TYR A 61 -10.48 -7.05 3.67
CA TYR A 61 -10.97 -6.71 2.34
C TYR A 61 -11.01 -7.99 1.53
N VAL A 62 -12.17 -8.34 1.02
CA VAL A 62 -12.43 -9.63 0.39
C VAL A 62 -13.05 -9.46 -0.99
N GLU A 63 -12.75 -10.39 -1.89
CA GLU A 63 -13.57 -10.61 -3.09
C GLU A 63 -14.63 -11.66 -2.73
N TYR A 64 -15.91 -11.30 -2.88
CA TYR A 64 -17.06 -12.16 -2.55
C TYR A 64 -17.87 -12.59 -3.78
N GLY A 65 -17.44 -12.23 -4.97
CA GLY A 65 -17.97 -12.60 -6.28
C GLY A 65 -17.04 -12.09 -7.36
N ASN A 66 -17.25 -12.43 -8.61
CA ASN A 66 -16.39 -12.00 -9.71
C ASN A 66 -16.32 -10.47 -9.76
N ASN A 67 -15.15 -9.90 -9.39
CA ASN A 67 -14.90 -8.46 -9.25
C ASN A 67 -15.84 -7.72 -8.26
N LEU A 68 -16.41 -8.42 -7.28
CA LEU A 68 -17.23 -7.84 -6.22
C LEU A 68 -16.44 -7.83 -4.90
N TYR A 69 -16.22 -6.65 -4.34
CA TYR A 69 -15.35 -6.46 -3.18
C TYR A 69 -16.06 -5.76 -2.01
N GLY A 70 -15.62 -6.08 -0.79
CA GLY A 70 -16.10 -5.47 0.45
C GLY A 70 -15.29 -5.85 1.67
N TYR A 71 -15.76 -5.45 2.83
CA TYR A 71 -15.07 -5.63 4.10
C TYR A 71 -15.85 -6.58 5.02
N CYS A 72 -15.16 -7.58 5.56
CA CYS A 72 -15.68 -8.53 6.54
C CYS A 72 -14.88 -8.44 7.83
N HIS A 73 -15.54 -8.49 9.00
CA HIS A 73 -14.83 -8.49 10.27
C HIS A 73 -13.94 -9.73 10.40
N ALA A 74 -12.68 -9.51 10.76
CA ALA A 74 -11.64 -10.53 10.68
C ALA A 74 -11.83 -11.67 11.68
N ASP A 75 -12.46 -11.41 12.84
CA ASP A 75 -12.69 -12.41 13.89
C ASP A 75 -13.64 -13.53 13.46
N TYR A 76 -14.42 -13.30 12.41
CA TYR A 76 -15.33 -14.30 11.84
C TYR A 76 -14.78 -14.98 10.59
N ILE A 77 -13.47 -14.86 10.35
CA ILE A 77 -12.81 -15.49 9.22
C ILE A 77 -11.52 -16.19 9.67
N THR A 78 -11.47 -17.49 9.50
CA THR A 78 -10.24 -18.27 9.68
C THR A 78 -9.52 -18.40 8.35
N VAL A 79 -8.25 -17.96 8.27
CA VAL A 79 -7.41 -18.16 7.08
C VAL A 79 -7.21 -19.66 6.87
N SER A 80 -7.69 -20.18 5.74
CA SER A 80 -7.68 -21.61 5.42
C SER A 80 -6.52 -22.00 4.53
N SER A 81 -6.05 -21.09 3.68
CA SER A 81 -4.92 -21.31 2.79
C SER A 81 -4.34 -19.98 2.29
N THR A 82 -3.01 -19.93 2.19
CA THR A 82 -2.27 -18.85 1.52
C THR A 82 -1.58 -19.34 0.24
N LYS A 83 -1.91 -20.56 -0.23
CA LYS A 83 -1.33 -21.18 -1.41
C LYS A 83 -2.00 -20.66 -2.67
N VAL A 84 -1.55 -19.51 -3.15
CA VAL A 84 -2.04 -18.88 -4.39
C VAL A 84 -1.27 -19.39 -5.58
N TYR A 85 -1.99 -19.78 -6.64
CA TYR A 85 -1.45 -20.29 -7.90
C TYR A 85 -2.01 -19.47 -9.06
N SER A 86 -1.25 -19.41 -10.14
CA SER A 86 -1.69 -18.88 -11.43
C SER A 86 -2.04 -20.03 -12.37
N VAL A 87 -3.12 -19.88 -13.13
CA VAL A 87 -3.48 -20.78 -14.21
C VAL A 87 -2.44 -20.67 -15.33
N LYS A 88 -1.91 -21.80 -15.78
CA LYS A 88 -0.94 -21.91 -16.88
C LYS A 88 -1.49 -22.83 -17.96
N THR A 89 -2.05 -22.26 -19.04
CA THR A 89 -2.44 -22.98 -20.23
C THR A 89 -1.70 -22.40 -21.45
N THR A 90 -1.26 -23.26 -22.35
CA THR A 90 -0.61 -22.86 -23.62
C THR A 90 -1.64 -22.46 -24.69
N SER A 91 -2.82 -23.04 -24.60
CA SER A 91 -3.97 -22.72 -25.46
C SER A 91 -5.26 -23.05 -24.73
N GLY A 92 -6.35 -22.34 -25.06
CA GLY A 92 -7.66 -22.57 -24.48
C GLY A 92 -7.78 -22.13 -23.02
N ARG A 93 -8.79 -22.64 -22.32
CA ARG A 93 -9.13 -22.31 -20.94
C ARG A 93 -9.08 -23.56 -20.05
N LEU A 94 -8.64 -23.40 -18.80
CA LEU A 94 -8.61 -24.49 -17.81
C LEU A 94 -10.04 -24.85 -17.37
N ARG A 95 -10.39 -26.13 -17.46
CA ARG A 95 -11.69 -26.64 -16.98
C ARG A 95 -11.71 -26.73 -15.46
N VAL A 96 -12.71 -26.10 -14.84
CA VAL A 96 -13.02 -26.28 -13.41
C VAL A 96 -14.11 -27.34 -13.30
N ARG A 97 -13.88 -28.41 -12.55
CA ARG A 97 -14.74 -29.56 -12.45
C ARG A 97 -15.44 -29.71 -11.10
N SER A 98 -16.51 -30.49 -11.07
CA SER A 98 -17.28 -30.74 -9.84
C SER A 98 -16.56 -31.65 -8.86
N SER A 99 -15.67 -32.53 -9.31
CA SER A 99 -14.85 -33.44 -8.50
C SER A 99 -13.47 -33.67 -9.11
N ALA A 100 -12.58 -34.37 -8.39
CA ALA A 100 -11.20 -34.67 -8.78
C ALA A 100 -11.13 -35.80 -9.82
N SER A 101 -11.77 -35.65 -11.00
CA SER A 101 -11.80 -36.63 -12.08
C SER A 101 -11.88 -35.96 -13.44
N ALA A 102 -11.24 -36.59 -14.46
CA ALA A 102 -11.30 -36.16 -15.85
C ALA A 102 -12.72 -36.29 -16.45
N SER A 103 -13.52 -37.23 -15.95
CA SER A 103 -14.91 -37.45 -16.35
C SER A 103 -15.94 -36.58 -15.60
N ALA A 104 -15.51 -35.86 -14.55
CA ALA A 104 -16.39 -35.01 -13.76
C ALA A 104 -16.95 -33.84 -14.59
N THR A 105 -18.18 -33.44 -14.27
CA THR A 105 -18.88 -32.31 -14.93
C THR A 105 -18.05 -31.04 -14.85
N VAL A 106 -17.90 -30.36 -15.97
CA VAL A 106 -17.25 -29.04 -16.05
C VAL A 106 -18.23 -27.98 -15.53
N LYS A 107 -17.82 -27.26 -14.49
CA LYS A 107 -18.62 -26.20 -13.85
C LYS A 107 -18.29 -24.80 -14.40
N ASP A 108 -17.03 -24.59 -14.78
CA ASP A 108 -16.52 -23.27 -15.18
C ASP A 108 -15.21 -23.41 -15.98
N TYR A 109 -14.72 -22.29 -16.49
CA TYR A 109 -13.46 -22.18 -17.23
C TYR A 109 -12.64 -21.00 -16.73
N LEU A 110 -11.35 -21.20 -16.53
CA LEU A 110 -10.39 -20.17 -16.14
C LEU A 110 -9.39 -19.89 -17.27
N SER A 111 -9.07 -18.64 -17.49
CA SER A 111 -8.09 -18.20 -18.47
C SER A 111 -6.67 -18.33 -17.93
N SER A 112 -5.67 -18.44 -18.80
CA SER A 112 -4.26 -18.37 -18.40
C SER A 112 -3.98 -17.07 -17.68
N GLY A 113 -3.23 -17.14 -16.58
CA GLY A 113 -2.91 -15.98 -15.72
C GLY A 113 -3.92 -15.72 -14.60
N GLU A 114 -5.15 -16.29 -14.64
CA GLU A 114 -6.08 -16.12 -13.53
C GLU A 114 -5.54 -16.74 -12.23
N LEU A 115 -5.75 -16.03 -11.13
CA LEU A 115 -5.29 -16.46 -9.81
C LEU A 115 -6.35 -17.29 -9.09
N VAL A 116 -5.89 -18.36 -8.43
CA VAL A 116 -6.73 -19.24 -7.63
C VAL A 116 -6.02 -19.58 -6.32
N THR A 117 -6.79 -19.81 -5.25
CA THR A 117 -6.21 -20.31 -4.00
C THR A 117 -6.45 -21.80 -3.87
N VAL A 118 -5.38 -22.59 -3.69
CA VAL A 118 -5.49 -24.04 -3.47
C VAL A 118 -5.92 -24.32 -2.04
N LEU A 119 -7.06 -25.00 -1.89
CA LEU A 119 -7.64 -25.40 -0.61
C LEU A 119 -7.13 -26.79 -0.19
N SER A 120 -7.05 -27.74 -1.11
CA SER A 120 -6.54 -29.09 -0.88
C SER A 120 -6.06 -29.75 -2.18
N THR A 121 -5.34 -30.86 -2.03
CA THR A 121 -4.88 -31.70 -3.16
C THR A 121 -5.56 -33.06 -3.07
N SER A 122 -5.99 -33.61 -4.22
CA SER A 122 -6.64 -34.92 -4.35
C SER A 122 -6.09 -35.59 -5.63
N GLY A 123 -5.11 -36.46 -5.48
CA GLY A 123 -4.39 -37.07 -6.60
C GLY A 123 -3.78 -36.00 -7.52
N SER A 124 -4.02 -36.10 -8.82
CA SER A 124 -3.58 -35.12 -9.82
C SER A 124 -4.42 -33.84 -9.85
N TYR A 125 -5.42 -33.69 -8.95
CA TYR A 125 -6.30 -32.55 -8.93
C TYR A 125 -6.07 -31.69 -7.66
N LYS A 126 -6.32 -30.39 -7.81
CA LYS A 126 -6.37 -29.44 -6.71
C LYS A 126 -7.77 -28.87 -6.57
N LYS A 127 -8.32 -28.89 -5.34
CA LYS A 127 -9.52 -28.12 -5.00
C LYS A 127 -9.12 -26.66 -4.85
N ILE A 128 -9.78 -25.79 -5.58
CA ILE A 128 -9.46 -24.37 -5.63
C ILE A 128 -10.63 -23.49 -5.19
N LEU A 129 -10.29 -22.30 -4.70
CA LEU A 129 -11.18 -21.15 -4.57
C LEU A 129 -10.86 -20.17 -5.69
N TYR A 130 -11.87 -19.67 -6.37
CA TYR A 130 -11.76 -18.73 -7.50
C TYR A 130 -12.98 -17.82 -7.57
N ASN A 131 -12.86 -16.67 -8.25
CA ASN A 131 -13.95 -15.70 -8.44
C ASN A 131 -14.73 -15.40 -7.14
N GLY A 132 -13.99 -15.06 -6.08
CA GLY A 132 -14.52 -14.69 -4.78
C GLY A 132 -14.87 -15.87 -3.88
N THR A 133 -15.93 -16.62 -4.18
CA THR A 133 -16.47 -17.68 -3.30
C THR A 133 -16.67 -19.03 -3.99
N LYS A 134 -16.43 -19.11 -5.29
CA LYS A 134 -16.63 -20.36 -6.03
C LYS A 134 -15.53 -21.39 -5.71
N THR A 135 -15.92 -22.66 -5.66
CA THR A 135 -14.96 -23.77 -5.50
C THR A 135 -15.17 -24.83 -6.56
N GLY A 136 -14.07 -25.51 -6.93
CA GLY A 136 -14.08 -26.62 -7.87
C GLY A 136 -12.71 -27.29 -7.94
N TYR A 137 -12.54 -28.23 -8.85
CA TYR A 137 -11.33 -29.00 -9.03
C TYR A 137 -10.69 -28.74 -10.39
N VAL A 138 -9.38 -28.56 -10.42
CA VAL A 138 -8.59 -28.40 -11.63
C VAL A 138 -7.41 -29.35 -11.59
N HIS A 139 -6.93 -29.77 -12.77
CA HIS A 139 -5.74 -30.62 -12.87
C HIS A 139 -4.50 -29.80 -12.45
N ALA A 140 -3.63 -30.41 -11.64
CA ALA A 140 -2.49 -29.73 -11.01
C ALA A 140 -1.47 -29.19 -12.02
N ASP A 141 -1.25 -29.88 -13.13
CA ASP A 141 -0.28 -29.52 -14.18
C ASP A 141 -0.57 -28.16 -14.83
N TYR A 142 -1.82 -27.70 -14.78
CA TYR A 142 -2.22 -26.41 -15.31
C TYR A 142 -2.17 -25.28 -14.25
N LEU A 143 -1.55 -25.55 -13.12
CA LEU A 143 -1.28 -24.56 -12.10
C LEU A 143 0.22 -24.38 -11.91
N THR A 144 0.68 -23.17 -11.93
CA THR A 144 2.03 -22.83 -11.47
C THR A 144 1.91 -22.08 -10.16
N THR A 145 2.84 -22.35 -9.23
CA THR A 145 2.91 -21.53 -8.01
C THR A 145 2.93 -20.07 -8.43
N ASN A 146 2.00 -19.29 -7.91
CA ASN A 146 2.08 -17.86 -8.08
C ASN A 146 3.30 -17.37 -7.30
N THR A 147 4.46 -17.46 -7.92
CA THR A 147 5.68 -16.79 -7.50
C THR A 147 5.67 -15.33 -7.96
N GLN A 148 4.50 -14.73 -8.16
CA GLN A 148 4.39 -13.29 -8.04
C GLN A 148 4.62 -12.94 -6.56
N THR A 149 5.83 -13.17 -6.11
CA THR A 149 6.46 -12.21 -5.23
C THR A 149 6.33 -10.90 -6.00
N ASN A 150 5.47 -9.97 -5.54
CA ASN A 150 5.58 -8.61 -6.00
C ASN A 150 7.05 -8.25 -5.83
N SER A 151 7.83 -8.38 -6.90
CA SER A 151 9.27 -8.14 -6.86
C SER A 151 9.42 -6.65 -7.07
N TYR A 152 9.26 -5.91 -5.98
CA TYR A 152 9.59 -4.51 -5.98
C TYR A 152 11.10 -4.38 -6.19
N LYS A 153 11.47 -3.82 -7.34
CA LYS A 153 12.88 -3.61 -7.67
C LYS A 153 13.47 -2.56 -6.73
N ALA A 154 14.74 -2.74 -6.39
CA ALA A 154 15.46 -1.73 -5.64
C ALA A 154 15.50 -0.40 -6.42
N ILE A 155 15.23 0.69 -5.72
CA ILE A 155 15.33 2.06 -6.25
C ILE A 155 16.14 2.87 -5.24
N LYS A 156 17.08 3.66 -5.72
CA LYS A 156 17.85 4.57 -4.88
C LYS A 156 18.15 5.85 -5.67
N HIS A 157 17.57 6.95 -5.25
CA HIS A 157 17.82 8.26 -5.81
C HIS A 157 18.90 9.00 -5.02
N SER A 158 19.80 9.67 -5.72
CA SER A 158 20.88 10.49 -5.14
C SER A 158 20.34 11.84 -4.66
N VAL A 159 19.40 11.82 -3.72
CA VAL A 159 18.83 13.04 -3.14
C VAL A 159 19.80 13.62 -2.12
N PRO A 160 20.12 14.94 -2.16
CA PRO A 160 20.95 15.57 -1.14
C PRO A 160 20.42 15.34 0.27
N ASN A 161 21.29 15.15 1.26
CA ASN A 161 20.89 14.88 2.64
C ASN A 161 21.23 16.09 3.53
N TYR A 162 20.37 17.10 3.50
CA TYR A 162 20.53 18.29 4.34
C TYR A 162 19.98 18.08 5.74
N LYS A 163 20.68 18.65 6.74
CA LYS A 163 20.24 18.65 8.14
C LYS A 163 19.76 20.05 8.53
N GLN A 164 18.59 20.14 9.16
CA GLN A 164 18.08 21.43 9.65
C GLN A 164 18.97 22.05 10.75
N THR A 165 19.81 21.25 11.37
CA THR A 165 20.74 21.66 12.44
C THR A 165 22.10 22.10 11.94
N ASP A 166 22.37 22.01 10.62
CA ASP A 166 23.65 22.42 10.03
C ASP A 166 23.89 23.92 10.24
N SER A 167 25.05 24.28 10.81
CA SER A 167 25.41 25.64 11.21
C SER A 167 25.32 26.67 10.09
N ARG A 168 25.48 26.24 8.82
CA ARG A 168 25.40 27.11 7.64
C ARG A 168 24.02 27.76 7.44
N TRP A 169 22.95 27.17 7.96
CA TRP A 169 21.57 27.67 7.80
C TRP A 169 20.68 27.50 9.04
N ALA A 170 21.17 26.84 10.09
CA ALA A 170 20.39 26.52 11.29
C ALA A 170 19.67 27.74 11.90
N ASN A 171 20.32 28.91 11.88
CA ASN A 171 19.82 30.14 12.48
C ASN A 171 19.01 31.04 11.53
N VAL A 172 18.81 30.62 10.28
CA VAL A 172 18.00 31.38 9.32
C VAL A 172 16.53 31.32 9.74
N THR A 173 15.89 32.48 9.81
CA THR A 173 14.47 32.64 10.18
C THR A 173 13.53 32.22 9.03
N LEU A 174 12.40 31.64 9.36
CA LEU A 174 11.37 31.21 8.42
C LEU A 174 10.30 32.31 8.28
N GLY A 175 10.40 33.09 7.22
CA GLY A 175 9.57 34.28 7.03
C GLY A 175 9.68 35.25 8.21
N ASN A 176 8.58 35.86 8.61
CA ASN A 176 8.50 36.80 9.75
C ASN A 176 8.12 36.13 11.08
N SER A 177 8.28 34.78 11.19
CA SER A 177 7.79 34.01 12.33
C SER A 177 8.64 34.08 13.59
N GLY A 178 9.89 34.57 13.48
CA GLY A 178 10.88 34.45 14.56
C GLY A 178 11.36 33.03 14.82
N GLN A 179 10.86 32.03 14.09
CA GLN A 179 11.29 30.64 14.21
C GLN A 179 12.40 30.33 13.22
N THR A 180 13.36 29.50 13.63
CA THR A 180 14.53 29.18 12.80
C THR A 180 14.40 27.82 12.11
N ILE A 181 15.23 27.61 11.06
CA ILE A 181 15.34 26.30 10.39
C ILE A 181 15.68 25.21 11.40
N LYS A 182 16.62 25.45 12.32
CA LYS A 182 16.97 24.50 13.37
C LYS A 182 15.77 24.04 14.19
N LYS A 183 14.86 24.95 14.50
CA LYS A 183 13.75 24.73 15.44
C LYS A 183 12.57 24.01 14.79
N ILE A 184 12.15 24.48 13.62
CA ILE A 184 10.93 23.98 12.94
C ILE A 184 11.09 23.75 11.43
N GLY A 185 12.31 23.83 10.90
CA GLY A 185 12.57 23.85 9.45
C GLY A 185 12.59 22.49 8.76
N CYS A 186 12.07 21.41 9.36
CA CYS A 186 12.08 20.08 8.74
C CYS A 186 11.38 20.05 7.37
N ALA A 187 10.23 20.71 7.22
CA ALA A 187 9.52 20.80 5.95
C ALA A 187 10.30 21.60 4.90
N THR A 188 10.86 22.76 5.28
CA THR A 188 11.73 23.58 4.41
C THR A 188 12.96 22.81 3.95
N THR A 189 13.60 22.08 4.86
CA THR A 189 14.77 21.26 4.56
C THR A 189 14.41 20.08 3.65
N ALA A 190 13.27 19.44 3.86
CA ALA A 190 12.76 18.38 2.99
C ALA A 190 12.47 18.90 1.56
N LEU A 191 11.85 20.08 1.44
CA LEU A 191 11.63 20.76 0.17
C LEU A 191 12.97 21.12 -0.51
N ALA A 192 13.95 21.62 0.24
CA ALA A 192 15.28 21.91 -0.29
C ALA A 192 15.94 20.66 -0.92
N MET A 193 15.83 19.51 -0.25
CA MET A 193 16.34 18.23 -0.76
C MET A 193 15.64 17.79 -2.04
N THR A 194 14.31 17.83 -2.08
CA THR A 194 13.53 17.38 -3.25
C THR A 194 13.66 18.34 -4.42
N GLU A 195 13.69 19.66 -4.20
CA GLU A 195 13.88 20.66 -5.24
C GLU A 195 15.32 20.63 -5.79
N SER A 196 16.34 20.41 -4.94
CA SER A 196 17.70 20.20 -5.43
C SER A 196 17.79 18.98 -6.35
N PHE A 197 17.13 17.89 -5.98
CA PHE A 197 17.11 16.68 -6.80
C PHE A 197 16.34 16.90 -8.11
N ARG A 198 15.17 17.54 -8.06
CA ARG A 198 14.33 17.81 -9.24
C ARG A 198 15.02 18.70 -10.26
N THR A 199 15.72 19.74 -9.79
CA THR A 199 16.34 20.76 -10.69
C THR A 199 17.78 20.43 -11.08
N GLY A 200 18.40 19.44 -10.46
CA GLY A 200 19.83 19.17 -10.62
C GLY A 200 20.75 20.27 -10.06
N THR A 201 20.18 21.24 -9.34
CA THR A 201 20.91 22.41 -8.81
C THR A 201 20.87 22.41 -7.29
N SER A 202 21.99 22.71 -6.62
CA SER A 202 22.03 22.77 -5.16
C SER A 202 21.21 23.96 -4.62
N ILE A 203 20.04 23.63 -4.04
CA ILE A 203 19.16 24.55 -3.33
C ILE A 203 19.23 24.20 -1.84
N THR A 204 20.08 24.91 -1.11
CA THR A 204 20.27 24.71 0.33
C THR A 204 19.05 25.19 1.14
N PRO A 205 18.84 24.72 2.39
CA PRO A 205 17.67 25.09 3.20
C PRO A 205 17.47 26.60 3.39
N ASP A 206 18.53 27.38 3.49
CA ASP A 206 18.48 28.86 3.53
C ASP A 206 18.00 29.47 2.21
N LYS A 207 18.48 28.95 1.08
CA LYS A 207 18.01 29.36 -0.26
C LYS A 207 16.55 28.96 -0.47
N MET A 208 16.15 27.78 0.01
CA MET A 208 14.78 27.34 -0.07
C MET A 208 13.86 28.19 0.83
N ALA A 209 14.30 28.54 2.04
CA ALA A 209 13.55 29.42 2.93
C ALA A 209 13.18 30.76 2.29
N LYS A 210 14.05 31.33 1.44
CA LYS A 210 13.80 32.58 0.71
C LYS A 210 12.78 32.44 -0.44
N LYS A 211 12.54 31.21 -0.91
CA LYS A 211 11.60 30.92 -2.02
C LYS A 211 10.20 30.56 -1.51
N LEU A 212 10.04 30.27 -0.22
CA LEU A 212 8.80 29.80 0.38
C LEU A 212 8.09 30.92 1.14
N SER A 213 6.76 30.80 1.23
CA SER A 213 5.93 31.62 2.11
C SER A 213 5.59 30.83 3.36
N TYR A 214 5.44 31.55 4.48
CA TYR A 214 5.21 30.98 5.81
C TYR A 214 4.04 31.68 6.50
N THR A 215 3.35 30.92 7.36
CA THR A 215 2.40 31.50 8.32
C THR A 215 3.14 32.32 9.38
N SER A 216 2.43 33.10 10.19
CA SER A 216 3.00 33.82 11.33
C SER A 216 3.71 32.91 12.35
N GLY A 217 3.31 31.64 12.45
CA GLY A 217 3.98 30.62 13.29
C GLY A 217 5.12 29.89 12.58
N GLY A 218 5.46 30.24 11.33
CA GLY A 218 6.55 29.62 10.57
C GLY A 218 6.20 28.31 9.87
N ALA A 219 4.94 27.89 9.83
CA ALA A 219 4.52 26.76 9.02
C ALA A 219 4.57 27.14 7.53
N VAL A 220 5.15 26.23 6.71
CA VAL A 220 5.29 26.48 5.27
C VAL A 220 3.95 26.37 4.53
N TYR A 221 3.68 27.30 3.62
CA TYR A 221 2.69 27.09 2.55
C TYR A 221 3.32 26.20 1.47
N TRP A 222 2.70 25.03 1.24
CA TRP A 222 3.24 24.08 0.27
C TRP A 222 3.17 24.64 -1.14
N PRO A 223 4.25 24.52 -1.94
CA PRO A 223 4.25 25.01 -3.31
C PRO A 223 3.17 24.32 -4.17
N SER A 224 2.57 25.07 -5.10
CA SER A 224 1.48 24.58 -5.96
C SER A 224 1.89 23.46 -6.91
N ASN A 225 3.20 23.32 -7.20
CA ASN A 225 3.74 22.23 -7.98
C ASN A 225 3.92 20.92 -7.18
N TYR A 226 3.42 20.84 -5.93
CA TYR A 226 3.41 19.62 -5.12
C TYR A 226 2.00 19.05 -4.99
N ASN A 227 1.85 17.78 -5.37
CA ASN A 227 0.65 17.02 -5.05
C ASN A 227 0.68 16.59 -3.59
N ILE A 228 -0.44 16.78 -2.88
CA ILE A 228 -0.56 16.47 -1.45
C ILE A 228 -1.61 15.38 -1.24
N VAL A 229 -1.25 14.32 -0.54
CA VAL A 229 -2.13 13.21 -0.19
C VAL A 229 -2.19 13.05 1.33
N THR A 230 -3.38 13.16 1.89
CA THR A 230 -3.65 13.04 3.34
C THR A 230 -4.18 11.66 3.75
N SER A 231 -4.57 10.84 2.78
CA SER A 231 -5.01 9.46 3.04
C SER A 231 -3.82 8.52 3.26
N SER A 232 -3.83 7.77 4.35
CA SER A 232 -2.86 6.71 4.62
C SER A 232 -3.16 5.39 3.88
N SER A 233 -4.27 5.30 3.16
CA SER A 233 -4.64 4.07 2.44
C SER A 233 -3.66 3.76 1.31
N GLY A 234 -2.99 2.60 1.37
CA GLY A 234 -2.04 2.14 0.36
C GLY A 234 -0.84 3.07 0.15
N TYR A 235 -0.44 3.84 1.17
CA TYR A 235 0.59 4.86 1.01
C TYR A 235 1.96 4.29 0.62
N LEU A 236 2.33 3.09 1.07
CA LEU A 236 3.61 2.47 0.70
C LEU A 236 3.67 2.15 -0.80
N GLN A 237 2.57 1.66 -1.38
CA GLN A 237 2.48 1.44 -2.83
C GLN A 237 2.59 2.76 -3.60
N LYS A 238 1.86 3.79 -3.16
CA LYS A 238 1.93 5.12 -3.80
C LYS A 238 3.34 5.72 -3.73
N ILE A 239 4.06 5.53 -2.62
CA ILE A 239 5.46 5.95 -2.49
C ILE A 239 6.34 5.20 -3.50
N TYR A 240 6.21 3.86 -3.57
CA TYR A 240 6.94 3.04 -4.54
C TYR A 240 6.69 3.52 -5.97
N ASP A 241 5.43 3.77 -6.33
CA ASP A 241 5.05 4.23 -7.68
C ASP A 241 5.68 5.60 -8.02
N GLN A 242 5.81 6.51 -7.05
CA GLN A 242 6.47 7.79 -7.27
C GLN A 242 7.99 7.63 -7.39
N LEU A 243 8.61 6.83 -6.53
CA LEU A 243 10.03 6.50 -6.66
C LEU A 243 10.34 5.86 -8.00
N HIS A 244 9.50 4.95 -8.48
CA HIS A 244 9.64 4.30 -9.79
C HIS A 244 9.56 5.30 -10.97
N LYS A 245 8.81 6.40 -10.78
CA LYS A 245 8.75 7.55 -11.71
C LYS A 245 9.87 8.56 -11.53
N GLY A 246 10.88 8.24 -10.73
CA GLY A 246 12.01 9.16 -10.47
C GLY A 246 11.70 10.27 -9.48
N LYS A 247 10.62 10.18 -8.69
CA LYS A 247 10.19 11.24 -7.79
C LYS A 247 10.37 10.83 -6.32
N PRO A 248 11.33 11.38 -5.58
CA PRO A 248 11.39 11.29 -4.13
C PRO A 248 10.11 11.84 -3.48
N VAL A 249 9.72 11.26 -2.35
CA VAL A 249 8.46 11.60 -1.67
C VAL A 249 8.75 12.20 -0.31
N ILE A 250 8.20 13.38 -0.03
CA ILE A 250 8.19 13.94 1.33
C ILE A 250 7.06 13.27 2.10
N LEU A 251 7.35 12.73 3.29
CA LEU A 251 6.36 12.17 4.19
C LEU A 251 6.40 12.91 5.52
N GLY A 252 5.25 13.42 5.94
CA GLY A 252 5.01 14.03 7.23
C GLY A 252 4.24 13.09 8.15
N ALA A 253 4.68 12.99 9.41
CA ALA A 253 4.00 12.26 10.46
C ALA A 253 4.02 13.03 11.78
N LYS A 254 3.17 12.62 12.73
CA LYS A 254 3.05 13.23 14.05
C LYS A 254 3.49 12.23 15.13
N ASN A 255 4.14 12.74 16.15
CA ASN A 255 4.40 11.97 17.37
C ASN A 255 3.10 11.88 18.22
N SER A 256 3.17 11.18 19.36
CA SER A 256 2.05 11.02 20.30
C SER A 256 1.55 12.34 20.91
N TYR A 257 2.38 13.37 20.92
CA TYR A 257 2.07 14.72 21.46
C TYR A 257 1.60 15.69 20.36
N GLY A 258 1.38 15.22 19.13
CA GLY A 258 0.94 16.05 18.00
C GLY A 258 2.05 16.80 17.26
N GLY A 259 3.29 16.73 17.73
CA GLY A 259 4.45 17.36 17.09
C GLY A 259 4.71 16.73 15.70
N GLN A 260 4.83 17.58 14.67
CA GLN A 260 5.01 17.15 13.28
C GLN A 260 6.48 17.07 12.91
N HIS A 261 6.83 16.07 12.09
CA HIS A 261 8.12 16.00 11.43
C HIS A 261 8.00 15.50 9.99
N TYR A 262 8.91 15.94 9.13
CA TYR A 262 8.92 15.61 7.70
C TYR A 262 10.27 15.02 7.30
N VAL A 263 10.23 13.95 6.50
CA VAL A 263 11.40 13.28 5.93
C VAL A 263 11.25 13.12 4.44
N VAL A 264 12.34 12.89 3.72
CA VAL A 264 12.32 12.58 2.28
C VAL A 264 12.59 11.09 2.08
N ILE A 265 11.68 10.39 1.46
CA ILE A 265 11.87 8.99 1.06
C ILE A 265 12.62 8.99 -0.27
N THR A 266 13.81 8.38 -0.27
CA THR A 266 14.78 8.47 -1.37
C THR A 266 14.93 7.18 -2.15
N GLY A 267 14.37 6.09 -1.65
CA GLY A 267 14.49 4.80 -2.31
C GLY A 267 13.85 3.66 -1.54
N VAL A 268 13.94 2.47 -2.10
CA VAL A 268 13.41 1.23 -1.54
C VAL A 268 14.38 0.08 -1.84
N LYS A 269 14.51 -0.88 -0.93
CA LYS A 269 15.24 -2.15 -1.16
C LYS A 269 14.43 -3.05 -2.09
N ALA A 270 15.11 -3.93 -2.81
CA ALA A 270 14.43 -5.06 -3.45
C ALA A 270 13.68 -5.88 -2.38
N THR A 271 12.40 -6.11 -2.60
CA THR A 271 11.56 -6.82 -1.62
C THR A 271 10.37 -7.49 -2.30
N SER A 272 9.88 -8.58 -1.73
CA SER A 272 8.63 -9.21 -2.15
C SER A 272 7.39 -8.49 -1.60
N ASN A 273 7.53 -7.73 -0.50
CA ASN A 273 6.44 -7.00 0.14
C ASN A 273 6.92 -5.61 0.58
N LEU A 274 6.12 -4.58 0.29
CA LEU A 274 6.41 -3.23 0.76
C LEU A 274 6.13 -3.15 2.28
N THR A 275 7.21 -2.97 3.03
CA THR A 275 7.18 -2.68 4.46
C THR A 275 7.90 -1.37 4.72
N THR A 276 7.62 -0.71 5.84
CA THR A 276 8.28 0.54 6.20
C THR A 276 9.80 0.39 6.35
N SER A 277 10.29 -0.79 6.71
CA SER A 277 11.72 -1.09 6.80
C SER A 277 12.44 -1.21 5.45
N ALA A 278 11.69 -1.36 4.36
CA ALA A 278 12.27 -1.43 3.01
C ALA A 278 12.66 -0.06 2.45
N PHE A 279 12.06 1.03 2.94
CA PHE A 279 12.26 2.37 2.39
C PHE A 279 13.40 3.12 3.08
N TYR A 280 14.27 3.72 2.26
CA TYR A 280 15.32 4.64 2.70
C TYR A 280 14.81 6.06 2.84
N ILE A 281 15.29 6.77 3.84
CA ILE A 281 14.94 8.17 4.06
C ILE A 281 16.18 9.06 4.26
N ASN A 282 16.02 10.35 3.92
CA ASN A 282 16.82 11.45 4.42
C ASN A 282 15.99 12.21 5.47
N ASP A 283 16.47 12.22 6.72
CA ASP A 283 15.78 12.88 7.83
C ASP A 283 16.49 14.20 8.17
N PRO A 284 15.81 15.37 8.02
CA PRO A 284 16.38 16.67 8.38
C PRO A 284 16.81 16.81 9.84
N GLY A 285 16.09 16.14 10.75
CA GLY A 285 16.27 16.24 12.20
C GLY A 285 17.12 15.12 12.81
N SER A 286 17.61 14.16 12.01
CA SER A 286 18.37 13.02 12.52
C SER A 286 19.43 12.54 11.55
N SER A 287 20.62 12.23 12.04
CA SER A 287 21.68 11.56 11.29
C SER A 287 21.60 10.03 11.37
N THR A 288 20.85 9.49 12.33
CA THR A 288 20.80 8.06 12.62
C THR A 288 19.55 7.37 12.07
N ARG A 289 18.44 8.11 11.86
CA ARG A 289 17.25 7.58 11.22
C ARG A 289 17.43 7.56 9.70
N THR A 290 17.56 6.36 9.15
CA THR A 290 17.85 6.12 7.72
C THR A 290 16.76 5.32 7.01
N THR A 291 15.79 4.77 7.75
CA THR A 291 14.66 4.02 7.21
C THR A 291 13.31 4.58 7.69
N LEU A 292 12.28 4.38 6.87
CA LEU A 292 10.93 4.83 7.19
C LEU A 292 10.39 4.19 8.48
N ASN A 293 10.77 2.94 8.77
CA ASN A 293 10.39 2.27 10.00
C ASN A 293 10.95 2.99 11.24
N GLN A 294 12.22 3.40 11.22
CA GLN A 294 12.84 4.15 12.31
C GLN A 294 12.17 5.52 12.51
N PHE A 295 11.76 6.16 11.41
CA PHE A 295 11.01 7.42 11.47
C PHE A 295 9.63 7.23 12.12
N LEU A 296 8.87 6.23 11.66
CA LEU A 296 7.51 5.96 12.17
C LEU A 296 7.50 5.40 13.59
N ALA A 297 8.61 4.84 14.09
CA ALA A 297 8.74 4.49 15.50
C ALA A 297 8.71 5.75 16.40
N ALA A 298 9.27 6.88 15.94
CA ALA A 298 9.26 8.16 16.66
C ALA A 298 8.02 9.01 16.37
N TYR A 299 7.44 8.87 15.17
CA TYR A 299 6.28 9.63 14.68
C TYR A 299 5.24 8.67 14.10
N PRO A 300 4.46 7.95 14.95
CA PRO A 300 3.62 6.83 14.50
C PRO A 300 2.38 7.22 13.69
N ASN A 301 1.97 8.48 13.76
CA ASN A 301 0.72 8.94 13.16
C ASN A 301 0.97 9.58 11.80
N PHE A 302 0.68 8.85 10.73
CA PHE A 302 0.73 9.39 9.36
C PHE A 302 -0.09 10.70 9.28
N TYR A 303 0.49 11.73 8.66
CA TYR A 303 -0.17 13.01 8.48
C TYR A 303 -0.46 13.32 7.02
N LYS A 304 0.56 13.35 6.19
CA LYS A 304 0.44 13.55 4.73
C LYS A 304 1.70 13.10 4.01
N MET A 305 1.60 12.91 2.71
CA MET A 305 2.77 12.76 1.84
C MET A 305 2.64 13.65 0.60
N MET A 306 3.78 14.01 0.01
CA MET A 306 3.85 14.96 -1.09
C MET A 306 4.98 14.62 -2.05
N TRP A 307 4.77 14.96 -3.33
CA TRP A 307 5.78 14.89 -4.38
C TRP A 307 5.51 15.96 -5.43
N TYR A 308 6.53 16.40 -6.13
CA TYR A 308 6.36 17.37 -7.21
C TYR A 308 5.65 16.74 -8.42
N VAL A 309 4.80 17.54 -9.12
CA VAL A 309 3.98 17.03 -10.24
C VAL A 309 4.76 17.04 -11.57
N GLN A 310 5.74 17.91 -11.73
CA GLN A 310 6.64 17.98 -12.89
C GLN A 310 8.05 18.34 -12.46
#